data_d803041e155c5c6bed59e56fd4278b1a
#
_entry.id   d803041e155c5c6bed59e56fd4278b1a
#
_cell.length_a   1.000
_cell.length_b   1.000
_cell.length_c   1.000
_cell.angle_alpha   90.00
_cell.angle_beta   90.00
_cell.angle_gamma   90.00
#
_symmetry.space_group_name_H-M   'P 1'
#
loop_
_entity.id
_entity.type
_entity.pdbx_description
1 polymer ?
#
loop_
_entity_poly.entity_id
_entity_poly.type
_entity_poly.pdbx_seq_one_letter_code
_entity_poly.pdbx_strand_id
1 'polypeptide(L)'
;MSETAAAQPTEATASKATERFRNGGKAVIATLAANGVDTVFGIPGTHNLEFYRHLPEFGIRAVTPRHEQGAGYGADGYFLVSGKPGVVITTSGPGLTNVITAAATAYAESRPMLILSPGVPTGFERADVGMLHETKDSSGALNRLLVSSQRTRTAEGAAQAVAEAFAMFASSRPVPVHIEVP
;
A
#
# COMPACT_ATOMS: atom_id res chain seq x y z
N MET A 1 -33.22 14.68 -32.64
CA MET A 1 -32.11 15.01 -31.74
C MET A 1 -32.61 14.82 -30.34
N SER A 2 -32.30 13.70 -29.73
CA SER A 2 -32.70 13.34 -28.36
C SER A 2 -31.51 13.56 -27.45
N GLU A 3 -31.59 14.56 -26.59
CA GLU A 3 -30.59 14.92 -25.60
C GLU A 3 -30.75 13.98 -24.40
N THR A 4 -29.81 13.07 -24.23
CA THR A 4 -29.77 12.17 -23.06
C THR A 4 -29.23 12.94 -21.88
N ALA A 5 -30.08 13.39 -20.99
CA ALA A 5 -29.70 14.01 -19.73
C ALA A 5 -28.95 13.02 -18.85
N ALA A 6 -27.72 13.35 -18.51
CA ALA A 6 -26.93 12.62 -17.54
C ALA A 6 -27.58 12.74 -16.15
N ALA A 7 -27.93 11.61 -15.54
CA ALA A 7 -28.53 11.57 -14.22
C ALA A 7 -27.53 12.11 -13.18
N GLN A 8 -27.96 13.10 -12.42
CA GLN A 8 -27.19 13.60 -11.26
C GLN A 8 -27.17 12.51 -10.16
N PRO A 9 -26.05 12.30 -9.46
CA PRO A 9 -25.98 11.35 -8.36
C PRO A 9 -26.93 11.78 -7.24
N THR A 10 -27.73 10.84 -6.73
CA THR A 10 -28.67 11.08 -5.63
C THR A 10 -27.93 11.36 -4.31
N GLU A 11 -28.51 12.16 -3.41
CA GLU A 11 -27.94 12.52 -2.10
C GLU A 11 -27.51 11.30 -1.26
N ALA A 12 -28.16 10.15 -1.43
CA ALA A 12 -27.78 8.89 -0.78
C ALA A 12 -26.43 8.33 -1.25
N THR A 13 -26.00 8.61 -2.50
CA THR A 13 -24.69 8.22 -3.03
C THR A 13 -23.61 9.17 -2.55
N ALA A 14 -23.91 10.45 -2.35
CA ALA A 14 -22.99 11.44 -1.81
C ALA A 14 -22.75 11.24 -0.30
N SER A 15 -23.76 10.76 0.46
CA SER A 15 -23.65 10.49 1.90
C SER A 15 -22.72 9.31 2.25
N LYS A 16 -22.59 8.32 1.36
CA LYS A 16 -21.64 7.21 1.53
C LYS A 16 -20.18 7.59 1.22
N ALA A 17 -19.95 8.69 0.53
CA ALA A 17 -18.61 9.17 0.17
C ALA A 17 -17.92 9.98 1.29
N THR A 18 -18.59 10.24 2.40
CA THR A 18 -18.08 11.07 3.51
C THR A 18 -17.97 10.33 4.85
N GLU A 19 -17.91 9.02 4.88
CA GLU A 19 -17.45 8.33 6.07
C GLU A 19 -15.94 8.57 6.20
N ARG A 20 -15.58 9.63 6.93
CA ARG A 20 -14.18 9.98 7.22
C ARG A 20 -13.51 8.76 7.86
N PHE A 21 -12.57 8.17 7.18
CA PHE A 21 -11.76 7.12 7.75
C PHE A 21 -11.03 7.66 9.00
N ARG A 22 -11.33 7.08 10.15
CA ARG A 22 -10.66 7.42 11.42
C ARG A 22 -9.35 6.65 11.61
N ASN A 23 -9.05 5.69 10.73
CA ASN A 23 -7.94 4.76 10.85
C ASN A 23 -7.30 4.57 9.47
N GLY A 24 -6.01 4.88 9.36
CA GLY A 24 -5.25 4.76 8.12
C GLY A 24 -5.17 3.31 7.61
N GLY A 25 -5.04 2.34 8.52
CA GLY A 25 -5.03 0.92 8.16
C GLY A 25 -6.34 0.49 7.49
N LYS A 26 -7.48 0.86 8.07
CA LYS A 26 -8.80 0.56 7.47
C LYS A 26 -8.97 1.24 6.11
N ALA A 27 -8.58 2.50 5.99
CA ALA A 27 -8.67 3.26 4.75
C ALA A 27 -7.88 2.59 3.62
N VAL A 28 -6.65 2.19 3.91
CA VAL A 28 -5.78 1.47 2.97
C VAL A 28 -6.42 0.15 2.52
N ILE A 29 -6.82 -0.70 3.47
CA ILE A 29 -7.37 -2.03 3.16
C ILE A 29 -8.69 -1.93 2.38
N ALA A 30 -9.57 -0.99 2.73
CA ALA A 30 -10.79 -0.72 1.97
C ALA A 30 -10.48 -0.31 0.52
N THR A 31 -9.45 0.53 0.32
CA THR A 31 -9.04 0.98 -1.01
C THR A 31 -8.38 -0.14 -1.81
N LEU A 32 -7.60 -1.03 -1.17
CA LEU A 32 -7.08 -2.24 -1.82
C LEU A 32 -8.22 -3.12 -2.34
N ALA A 33 -9.21 -3.39 -1.50
CA ALA A 33 -10.38 -4.19 -1.89
C ALA A 33 -11.15 -3.55 -3.05
N ALA A 34 -11.35 -2.23 -3.03
CA ALA A 34 -12.00 -1.49 -4.11
C ALA A 34 -11.23 -1.56 -5.44
N ASN A 35 -9.92 -1.79 -5.40
CA ASN A 35 -9.06 -2.00 -6.57
C ASN A 35 -8.88 -3.49 -6.94
N GLY A 36 -9.71 -4.39 -6.36
CA GLY A 36 -9.73 -5.82 -6.72
C GLY A 36 -8.61 -6.67 -6.11
N VAL A 37 -7.93 -6.16 -5.08
CA VAL A 37 -6.93 -6.93 -4.34
C VAL A 37 -7.64 -7.97 -3.48
N ASP A 38 -7.26 -9.22 -3.65
CA ASP A 38 -7.78 -10.38 -2.90
C ASP A 38 -6.70 -11.07 -2.05
N THR A 39 -5.44 -10.74 -2.29
CA THR A 39 -4.30 -11.38 -1.63
C THR A 39 -3.21 -10.35 -1.35
N VAL A 40 -2.65 -10.39 -0.14
CA VAL A 40 -1.47 -9.63 0.25
C VAL A 40 -0.39 -10.56 0.80
N PHE A 41 0.86 -10.16 0.67
CA PHE A 41 2.03 -10.91 1.13
C PHE A 41 2.73 -10.10 2.22
N GLY A 42 3.16 -10.75 3.30
CA GLY A 42 3.88 -10.05 4.35
C GLY A 42 3.86 -10.75 5.68
N ILE A 43 4.54 -10.17 6.65
CA ILE A 43 4.67 -10.70 8.01
C ILE A 43 4.01 -9.72 8.97
N PRO A 44 3.01 -10.15 9.76
CA PRO A 44 2.45 -9.30 10.78
C PRO A 44 3.49 -8.98 11.86
N GLY A 45 3.55 -7.73 12.26
CA GLY A 45 4.42 -7.23 13.31
C GLY A 45 3.78 -6.06 14.04
N THR A 46 4.35 -5.62 15.15
CA THR A 46 3.77 -4.62 16.03
C THR A 46 3.22 -3.39 15.31
N HIS A 47 3.95 -2.87 14.32
CA HIS A 47 3.60 -1.61 13.69
C HIS A 47 2.58 -1.74 12.56
N ASN A 48 2.41 -2.92 11.94
CA ASN A 48 1.50 -3.11 10.81
C ASN A 48 0.20 -3.84 11.16
N LEU A 49 -0.07 -4.08 12.44
CA LEU A 49 -1.26 -4.81 12.89
C LEU A 49 -2.57 -4.16 12.43
N GLU A 50 -2.59 -2.83 12.30
CA GLU A 50 -3.80 -2.14 11.84
C GLU A 50 -4.15 -2.46 10.38
N PHE A 51 -3.19 -2.77 9.51
CA PHE A 51 -3.50 -3.31 8.20
C PHE A 51 -4.10 -4.71 8.31
N TYR A 52 -3.45 -5.61 9.05
CA TYR A 52 -3.87 -7.01 9.17
C TYR A 52 -5.22 -7.16 9.84
N ARG A 53 -5.55 -6.30 10.81
CA ARG A 53 -6.83 -6.31 11.52
C ARG A 53 -8.03 -6.20 10.58
N HIS A 54 -7.89 -5.43 9.51
CA HIS A 54 -8.97 -5.14 8.58
C HIS A 54 -9.03 -6.09 7.36
N LEU A 55 -8.02 -6.92 7.11
CA LEU A 55 -8.02 -7.83 5.96
C LEU A 55 -9.25 -8.75 5.91
N PRO A 56 -9.66 -9.40 7.03
CA PRO A 56 -10.85 -10.27 7.01
C PRO A 56 -12.16 -9.54 6.71
N GLU A 57 -12.29 -8.30 7.14
CA GLU A 57 -13.49 -7.47 6.89
C GLU A 57 -13.73 -7.28 5.39
N PHE A 58 -12.68 -7.22 4.60
CA PHE A 58 -12.71 -7.02 3.15
C PHE A 58 -12.42 -8.28 2.33
N GLY A 59 -12.36 -9.44 2.96
CA GLY A 59 -12.13 -10.72 2.30
C GLY A 59 -10.74 -10.88 1.68
N ILE A 60 -9.75 -10.11 2.13
CA ILE A 60 -8.39 -10.17 1.61
C ILE A 60 -7.59 -11.23 2.38
N ARG A 61 -6.99 -12.16 1.64
CA ARG A 61 -6.14 -13.21 2.21
C ARG A 61 -4.72 -12.70 2.44
N ALA A 62 -4.15 -13.00 3.62
CA ALA A 62 -2.74 -12.78 3.90
C ALA A 62 -1.93 -14.07 3.67
N VAL A 63 -0.85 -13.97 2.92
CA VAL A 63 0.17 -15.01 2.75
C VAL A 63 1.40 -14.60 3.55
N THR A 64 1.74 -15.36 4.58
CA THR A 64 2.82 -15.03 5.51
C THR A 64 4.04 -15.93 5.23
N PRO A 65 5.08 -15.41 4.58
CA PRO A 65 6.35 -16.11 4.40
C PRO A 65 7.21 -16.00 5.67
N ARG A 66 8.40 -16.60 5.64
CA ARG A 66 9.35 -16.52 6.75
C ARG A 66 10.30 -15.33 6.68
N HIS A 67 10.29 -14.58 5.58
CA HIS A 67 11.14 -13.41 5.33
C HIS A 67 10.45 -12.48 4.33
N GLU A 68 10.58 -11.17 4.49
CA GLU A 68 9.87 -10.19 3.65
C GLU A 68 10.37 -10.18 2.20
N GLN A 69 11.61 -10.56 1.95
CA GLN A 69 12.08 -10.79 0.58
C GLN A 69 11.23 -11.87 -0.11
N GLY A 70 10.88 -12.94 0.62
CA GLY A 70 9.95 -13.95 0.14
C GLY A 70 8.54 -13.43 -0.08
N ALA A 71 8.09 -12.46 0.73
CA ALA A 71 6.83 -11.75 0.49
C ALA A 71 6.87 -10.96 -0.83
N GLY A 72 7.95 -10.24 -1.07
CA GLY A 72 8.15 -9.48 -2.29
C GLY A 72 8.17 -10.37 -3.52
N TYR A 73 8.96 -11.45 -3.52
CA TYR A 73 8.96 -12.41 -4.64
C TYR A 73 7.63 -13.17 -4.78
N GLY A 74 6.92 -13.41 -3.67
CA GLY A 74 5.57 -13.96 -3.71
C GLY A 74 4.58 -13.02 -4.43
N ALA A 75 4.64 -11.72 -4.14
CA ALA A 75 3.84 -10.69 -4.79
C ALA A 75 4.21 -10.54 -6.28
N ASP A 76 5.51 -10.59 -6.61
CA ASP A 76 6.00 -10.55 -7.98
C ASP A 76 5.51 -11.76 -8.80
N GLY A 77 5.66 -12.97 -8.24
CA GLY A 77 5.16 -14.20 -8.85
C GLY A 77 3.63 -14.24 -8.97
N TYR A 78 2.92 -13.66 -8.00
CA TYR A 78 1.47 -13.53 -8.05
C TYR A 78 1.02 -12.70 -9.26
N PHE A 79 1.70 -11.57 -9.53
CA PHE A 79 1.44 -10.78 -10.72
C PHE A 79 1.66 -11.59 -12.00
N LEU A 80 2.76 -12.32 -12.10
CA LEU A 80 3.09 -13.13 -13.30
C LEU A 80 2.01 -14.16 -13.62
N VAL A 81 1.35 -14.72 -12.62
CA VAL A 81 0.34 -15.78 -12.81
C VAL A 81 -1.06 -15.20 -12.95
N SER A 82 -1.40 -14.17 -12.17
CA SER A 82 -2.77 -13.64 -12.08
C SER A 82 -3.01 -12.40 -12.94
N GLY A 83 -1.96 -11.69 -13.35
CA GLY A 83 -2.05 -10.38 -13.98
C GLY A 83 -2.46 -9.24 -13.03
N LYS A 84 -2.67 -9.52 -11.75
CA LYS A 84 -3.03 -8.52 -10.74
C LYS A 84 -1.78 -7.95 -10.07
N PRO A 85 -1.72 -6.64 -9.79
CA PRO A 85 -0.61 -6.04 -9.04
C PRO A 85 -0.36 -6.77 -7.73
N GLY A 86 0.91 -7.08 -7.43
CA GLY A 86 1.30 -7.66 -6.17
C GLY A 86 1.25 -6.63 -5.04
N VAL A 87 0.78 -7.02 -3.85
CA VAL A 87 0.73 -6.14 -2.68
C VAL A 87 1.52 -6.77 -1.53
N VAL A 88 2.46 -6.01 -0.99
CA VAL A 88 3.28 -6.41 0.15
C VAL A 88 3.02 -5.50 1.33
N ILE A 89 2.79 -6.10 2.50
CA ILE A 89 2.67 -5.37 3.78
C ILE A 89 3.86 -5.77 4.66
N THR A 90 4.75 -4.83 4.93
CA THR A 90 5.90 -5.04 5.82
C THR A 90 5.67 -4.38 7.18
N THR A 91 6.48 -4.76 8.18
CA THR A 91 6.68 -3.87 9.33
C THR A 91 7.62 -2.71 8.95
N SER A 92 7.75 -1.71 9.81
CA SER A 92 8.70 -0.61 9.63
C SER A 92 10.17 -1.09 9.69
N GLY A 93 11.10 -0.23 9.29
CA GLY A 93 12.52 -0.47 9.41
C GLY A 93 13.03 -1.72 8.72
N PRO A 94 13.52 -2.74 9.46
CA PRO A 94 14.14 -3.93 8.88
C PRO A 94 13.16 -4.74 8.01
N GLY A 95 11.88 -4.78 8.31
CA GLY A 95 10.89 -5.46 7.46
C GLY A 95 10.79 -4.78 6.09
N LEU A 96 10.76 -3.45 6.06
CA LEU A 96 10.75 -2.70 4.81
C LEU A 96 12.06 -2.87 4.03
N THR A 97 13.22 -2.83 4.69
CA THR A 97 14.50 -3.00 4.00
C THR A 97 14.67 -4.40 3.42
N ASN A 98 14.12 -5.43 4.06
CA ASN A 98 14.18 -6.80 3.58
C ASN A 98 13.43 -7.02 2.24
N VAL A 99 12.42 -6.24 1.92
CA VAL A 99 11.66 -6.38 0.66
C VAL A 99 12.35 -5.73 -0.54
N ILE A 100 13.35 -4.86 -0.30
CA ILE A 100 13.98 -4.02 -1.33
C ILE A 100 14.53 -4.83 -2.51
N THR A 101 15.15 -5.98 -2.24
CA THR A 101 15.71 -6.82 -3.31
C THR A 101 14.64 -7.27 -4.29
N ALA A 102 13.51 -7.75 -3.79
CA ALA A 102 12.40 -8.17 -4.65
C ALA A 102 11.76 -6.96 -5.37
N ALA A 103 11.64 -5.83 -4.70
CA ALA A 103 11.14 -4.59 -5.29
C ALA A 103 12.06 -4.09 -6.42
N ALA A 104 13.38 -4.17 -6.25
CA ALA A 104 14.33 -3.80 -7.29
C ALA A 104 14.25 -4.74 -8.51
N THR A 105 14.02 -6.04 -8.29
CA THR A 105 13.76 -7.00 -9.37
C THR A 105 12.48 -6.61 -10.12
N ALA A 106 11.38 -6.39 -9.42
CA ALA A 106 10.11 -5.99 -10.03
C ALA A 106 10.22 -4.65 -10.79
N TYR A 107 11.05 -3.72 -10.30
CA TYR A 107 11.33 -2.46 -10.99
C TYR A 107 12.05 -2.69 -12.33
N ALA A 108 13.09 -3.50 -12.35
CA ALA A 108 13.85 -3.83 -13.56
C ALA A 108 12.96 -4.53 -14.60
N GLU A 109 12.11 -5.43 -14.14
CA GLU A 109 11.21 -6.25 -14.97
C GLU A 109 9.89 -5.56 -15.34
N SER A 110 9.67 -4.30 -14.91
CA SER A 110 8.42 -3.54 -15.17
C SER A 110 7.18 -4.26 -14.65
N ARG A 111 7.20 -4.68 -13.39
CA ARG A 111 6.11 -5.39 -12.73
C ARG A 111 5.50 -4.55 -11.62
N PRO A 112 4.16 -4.41 -11.58
CA PRO A 112 3.49 -3.61 -10.56
C PRO A 112 3.59 -4.27 -9.20
N MET A 113 4.10 -3.54 -8.23
CA MET A 113 4.14 -3.95 -6.84
C MET A 113 3.82 -2.76 -5.93
N LEU A 114 2.83 -2.91 -5.07
CA LEU A 114 2.55 -1.94 -4.01
C LEU A 114 3.16 -2.44 -2.71
N ILE A 115 4.05 -1.65 -2.13
CA ILE A 115 4.64 -1.91 -0.82
C ILE A 115 4.02 -0.95 0.18
N LEU A 116 3.44 -1.49 1.24
CA LEU A 116 2.86 -0.76 2.35
C LEU A 116 3.70 -1.00 3.59
N SER A 117 4.15 0.06 4.22
CA SER A 117 4.80 -0.03 5.52
C SER A 117 4.22 0.99 6.49
N PRO A 118 4.19 0.68 7.79
CA PRO A 118 4.00 1.71 8.79
C PRO A 118 5.26 2.58 8.88
N GLY A 119 5.06 3.82 9.31
CA GLY A 119 6.13 4.74 9.66
C GLY A 119 6.16 5.03 11.16
N VAL A 120 7.12 5.84 11.59
CA VAL A 120 7.11 6.41 12.94
C VAL A 120 5.86 7.27 13.12
N PRO A 121 5.34 7.44 14.35
CA PRO A 121 4.18 8.30 14.60
C PRO A 121 4.40 9.71 14.05
N THR A 122 3.31 10.36 13.63
CA THR A 122 3.35 11.75 13.16
C THR A 122 3.94 12.68 14.24
N GLY A 123 4.87 13.52 13.86
CA GLY A 123 5.61 14.41 14.75
C GLY A 123 6.93 13.85 15.28
N PHE A 124 7.23 12.58 14.98
CA PHE A 124 8.50 11.93 15.35
C PHE A 124 9.39 11.63 14.15
N GLU A 125 9.06 12.18 12.99
CA GLU A 125 9.86 11.99 11.79
C GLU A 125 11.28 12.53 11.99
N ARG A 126 12.27 11.67 11.81
CA ARG A 126 13.70 11.98 11.98
C ARG A 126 14.07 12.42 13.41
N ALA A 127 13.31 12.00 14.41
CA ALA A 127 13.60 12.32 15.79
C ALA A 127 14.91 11.71 16.30
N ASP A 128 15.31 10.57 15.71
CA ASP A 128 16.56 9.86 16.04
C ASP A 128 16.68 9.55 17.54
N VAL A 129 15.59 9.01 18.09
CA VAL A 129 15.46 8.74 19.54
C VAL A 129 15.54 7.26 19.89
N GLY A 130 15.81 6.40 18.92
CA GLY A 130 15.94 4.95 19.11
C GLY A 130 14.63 4.21 19.29
N MET A 131 13.57 4.66 18.62
CA MET A 131 12.30 3.91 18.57
C MET A 131 12.50 2.54 17.93
N LEU A 132 11.69 1.56 18.34
CA LEU A 132 11.69 0.24 17.72
C LEU A 132 11.54 0.36 16.19
N HIS A 133 12.49 -0.23 15.46
CA HIS A 133 12.53 -0.22 13.99
C HIS A 133 12.66 1.18 13.36
N GLU A 134 13.10 2.15 14.14
CA GLU A 134 13.35 3.50 13.60
C GLU A 134 14.40 3.44 12.49
N THR A 135 14.12 4.17 11.43
CA THR A 135 15.06 4.43 10.34
C THR A 135 15.12 5.93 10.10
N LYS A 136 16.25 6.40 9.65
CA LYS A 136 16.48 7.82 9.47
C LYS A 136 15.51 8.47 8.48
N ASP A 137 15.21 7.80 7.37
CA ASP A 137 14.28 8.27 6.34
C ASP A 137 13.92 7.12 5.40
N SER A 138 12.90 6.36 5.73
CA SER A 138 12.44 5.21 4.93
C SER A 138 11.97 5.65 3.55
N SER A 139 11.08 6.63 3.49
CA SER A 139 10.50 7.10 2.23
C SER A 139 11.54 7.75 1.33
N GLY A 140 12.45 8.56 1.88
CA GLY A 140 13.54 9.17 1.13
C GLY A 140 14.52 8.14 0.57
N ALA A 141 14.83 7.07 1.32
CA ALA A 141 15.68 5.99 0.85
C ALA A 141 15.03 5.22 -0.31
N LEU A 142 13.78 4.81 -0.16
CA LEU A 142 13.08 4.06 -1.21
C LEU A 142 12.78 4.91 -2.45
N ASN A 143 12.61 6.21 -2.30
CA ASN A 143 12.41 7.11 -3.43
C ASN A 143 13.63 7.23 -4.37
N ARG A 144 14.78 6.70 -3.95
CA ARG A 144 15.98 6.57 -4.79
C ARG A 144 16.07 5.23 -5.52
N LEU A 145 15.24 4.27 -5.14
CA LEU A 145 15.26 2.90 -5.66
C LEU A 145 13.99 2.56 -6.46
N LEU A 146 12.86 3.17 -6.12
CA LEU A 146 11.56 2.90 -6.72
C LEU A 146 11.08 4.13 -7.52
N VAL A 147 10.00 3.97 -8.27
CA VAL A 147 9.42 5.09 -9.03
C VAL A 147 8.87 6.16 -8.10
N SER A 148 8.29 5.76 -6.99
CA SER A 148 7.85 6.66 -5.93
C SER A 148 7.84 5.98 -4.58
N SER A 149 8.09 6.76 -3.56
CA SER A 149 7.91 6.40 -2.17
C SER A 149 7.41 7.63 -1.43
N GLN A 150 6.26 7.54 -0.79
CA GLN A 150 5.64 8.67 -0.13
C GLN A 150 5.13 8.29 1.26
N ARG A 151 5.30 9.23 2.19
CA ARG A 151 4.70 9.16 3.51
C ARG A 151 3.39 9.94 3.51
N THR A 152 2.32 9.29 3.92
CA THR A 152 1.01 9.92 4.08
C THR A 152 0.88 10.59 5.45
N ARG A 153 -0.13 11.42 5.65
CA ARG A 153 -0.35 12.14 6.92
C ARG A 153 -1.75 11.95 7.49
N THR A 154 -2.67 11.48 6.67
CA THR A 154 -4.08 11.26 7.06
C THR A 154 -4.56 9.94 6.48
N ALA A 155 -5.65 9.42 7.03
CA ALA A 155 -6.28 8.21 6.52
C ALA A 155 -6.79 8.38 5.08
N GLU A 156 -7.35 9.55 4.76
CA GLU A 156 -7.79 9.90 3.41
C GLU A 156 -6.60 9.99 2.45
N GLY A 157 -5.50 10.60 2.90
CA GLY A 157 -4.26 10.68 2.11
C GLY A 157 -3.67 9.29 1.83
N ALA A 158 -3.77 8.36 2.78
CA ALA A 158 -3.33 6.98 2.57
C ALA A 158 -4.21 6.25 1.54
N ALA A 159 -5.54 6.40 1.63
CA ALA A 159 -6.46 5.86 0.63
C ALA A 159 -6.20 6.44 -0.77
N GLN A 160 -6.02 7.76 -0.86
CA GLN A 160 -5.72 8.44 -2.12
C GLN A 160 -4.41 7.92 -2.73
N ALA A 161 -3.34 7.79 -1.94
CA ALA A 161 -2.05 7.29 -2.41
C ALA A 161 -2.15 5.87 -2.98
N VAL A 162 -2.94 4.98 -2.33
CA VAL A 162 -3.21 3.64 -2.85
C VAL A 162 -3.95 3.71 -4.19
N ALA A 163 -5.01 4.51 -4.29
CA ALA A 163 -5.76 4.66 -5.54
C ALA A 163 -4.89 5.20 -6.69
N GLU A 164 -4.03 6.18 -6.42
CA GLU A 164 -3.07 6.72 -7.38
C GLU A 164 -2.05 5.68 -7.86
N ALA A 165 -1.55 4.82 -6.96
CA ALA A 165 -0.66 3.73 -7.32
C ALA A 165 -1.32 2.76 -8.32
N PHE A 166 -2.57 2.35 -8.07
CA PHE A 166 -3.31 1.49 -9.01
C PHE A 166 -3.63 2.19 -10.33
N ALA A 167 -3.99 3.47 -10.31
CA ALA A 167 -4.18 4.27 -11.52
C ALA A 167 -2.88 4.34 -12.35
N MET A 168 -1.73 4.53 -11.71
CA MET A 168 -0.43 4.51 -12.36
C MET A 168 -0.12 3.13 -12.98
N PHE A 169 -0.37 2.04 -12.27
CA PHE A 169 -0.17 0.68 -12.81
C PHE A 169 -0.99 0.42 -14.07
N ALA A 170 -2.17 1.03 -14.18
CA ALA A 170 -3.06 0.88 -15.34
C ALA A 170 -2.73 1.81 -16.52
N SER A 171 -2.05 2.94 -16.28
CA SER A 171 -1.89 4.00 -17.29
C SER A 171 -0.46 4.24 -17.76
N SER A 172 0.54 3.67 -17.08
CA SER A 172 1.95 3.89 -17.39
C SER A 172 2.77 2.60 -17.23
N ARG A 173 4.10 2.70 -17.39
CA ARG A 173 5.00 1.57 -17.10
C ARG A 173 4.78 1.08 -15.66
N PRO A 174 4.32 -0.15 -15.46
CA PRO A 174 4.04 -0.65 -14.13
C PRO A 174 5.34 -0.99 -13.40
N VAL A 175 5.62 -0.27 -12.34
CA VAL A 175 6.82 -0.41 -11.51
C VAL A 175 6.47 -0.25 -10.03
N PRO A 176 7.29 -0.75 -9.10
CA PRO A 176 6.99 -0.69 -7.68
C PRO A 176 6.80 0.72 -7.11
N VAL A 177 5.82 0.83 -6.23
CA VAL A 177 5.49 2.02 -5.44
C VAL A 177 5.53 1.66 -3.96
N HIS A 178 6.03 2.55 -3.13
CA HIS A 178 5.99 2.42 -1.67
C HIS A 178 5.12 3.53 -1.06
N ILE A 179 4.27 3.15 -0.12
CA ILE A 179 3.47 4.07 0.69
C ILE A 179 3.74 3.80 2.17
N GLU A 180 4.22 4.82 2.85
CA GLU A 180 4.43 4.81 4.29
C GLU A 180 3.22 5.45 5.00
N VAL A 181 2.62 4.69 5.92
CA VAL A 181 1.45 5.12 6.72
C VAL A 181 1.88 5.23 8.18
N PRO A 182 1.87 6.42 8.79
CA PRO A 182 2.29 6.63 10.18
C PRO A 182 1.34 6.02 11.18
#